data_8030d957875001db35dfe4ce8f59aaff
#
_entry.id   8030d957875001db35dfe4ce8f59aaff
#
_cell.length_a   1.000
_cell.length_b   1.000
_cell.length_c   1.000
_cell.angle_alpha   90.00
_cell.angle_beta   90.00
_cell.angle_gamma   90.00
#
_symmetry.space_group_name_H-M   'P 1'
#
loop_
_entity.id
_entity.type
_entity.pdbx_description
1 polymer ?
#
loop_
_entity_poly.entity_id
_entity_poly.type
_entity_poly.pdbx_seq_one_letter_code
_entity_poly.pdbx_strand_id
1 'polypeptide(L)'
;SRGGRGMPVEPSDFAAKSALYLPREAQFDYLVNLSDDQPLGEAVNHAMTLVEEQSEQLTGILPKSYTMFSDELLRELLRIFNNKTLDEIGGDVIGRIYEYFLSKFAKAVASDDGVFFTPKSLVKMLVNVLEPEQGVMLDPACGSGGMFVQTGDFVNAGGMNANTQMTFYGQEKVEYNAQLCLMNMAVHGLNGRIVSGDEANSFYHDAHNLAGKCDYVMANPPFNVDKVKSESASAAGRLPFGLPGVNAKTKEIGNANYLWISYFYAYLNEHGRAGFVMASSATDSANKDRDIREKLVLTGDVDVMVSVGNNFFYTLSLPCSLWFFDKAKRLENKNRVLFIDARNYYTVVDRTLNEWSEWQLKNLQAIVHLYRGEQDKYKSLIKEYWNALSEHAERHDNTAWQDREMTFEKALGILDSEEASYKKYIKEQQDTLKKTKGKKDKDELKAIIAANEAELAYTLETKDMVNEAIWLTSKFGLDGEYQDVLGLCKIATIDEISEKNYSLTPSAYVGVAEVEDDGVDFNERMSEIHAELSQLNAEANVLMSEIMKEWETLNTK
;
A
#
# COMPACT_ATOMS: atom_id res chain seq x y z
N SER A 1 -30.24 -15.03 -2.69
CA SER A 1 -31.43 -15.85 -2.47
C SER A 1 -31.07 -17.03 -1.59
N ARG A 2 -31.64 -17.13 -0.37
CA ARG A 2 -31.63 -18.35 0.42
C ARG A 2 -32.28 -19.45 -0.42
N GLY A 3 -31.54 -20.53 -0.70
CA GLY A 3 -32.08 -21.66 -1.45
C GLY A 3 -33.26 -22.31 -0.71
N GLY A 4 -34.45 -22.07 -1.20
CA GLY A 4 -35.72 -22.58 -0.72
C GLY A 4 -36.77 -21.46 -0.73
N ARG A 5 -37.79 -21.57 -1.57
CA ARG A 5 -38.97 -20.71 -1.79
C ARG A 5 -39.00 -19.44 -0.93
N GLY A 6 -38.56 -18.37 -1.53
CA GLY A 6 -38.45 -16.97 -1.15
C GLY A 6 -39.09 -16.48 0.14
N MET A 7 -38.36 -16.50 1.24
CA MET A 7 -38.56 -15.48 2.24
C MET A 7 -38.04 -14.14 1.70
N PRO A 8 -38.78 -13.03 1.85
CA PRO A 8 -38.25 -11.71 1.49
C PRO A 8 -36.94 -11.44 2.25
N VAL A 9 -35.99 -10.83 1.58
CA VAL A 9 -34.71 -10.42 2.19
C VAL A 9 -35.02 -9.23 3.11
N GLU A 10 -34.66 -9.33 4.39
CA GLU A 10 -34.93 -8.30 5.39
C GLU A 10 -33.65 -7.46 5.67
N PRO A 11 -33.77 -6.24 6.22
CA PRO A 11 -32.64 -5.41 6.58
C PRO A 11 -31.61 -6.11 7.48
N SER A 12 -32.06 -7.01 8.37
CA SER A 12 -31.22 -7.85 9.22
C SER A 12 -30.28 -8.80 8.44
N ASP A 13 -30.69 -9.24 7.26
CA ASP A 13 -29.86 -10.10 6.41
C ASP A 13 -28.66 -9.33 5.81
N PHE A 14 -28.84 -8.03 5.57
CA PHE A 14 -27.76 -7.14 5.13
C PHE A 14 -26.81 -6.83 6.28
N ALA A 15 -27.33 -6.48 7.45
CA ALA A 15 -26.54 -6.20 8.64
C ALA A 15 -25.65 -7.40 9.04
N ALA A 16 -26.16 -8.64 8.92
CA ALA A 16 -25.41 -9.87 9.17
C ALA A 16 -24.21 -10.07 8.23
N LYS A 17 -24.19 -9.36 7.08
CA LYS A 17 -23.09 -9.36 6.10
C LYS A 17 -22.28 -8.06 6.08
N SER A 18 -22.44 -7.21 7.10
CA SER A 18 -21.83 -5.88 7.16
C SER A 18 -22.16 -5.01 5.92
N ALA A 19 -23.35 -5.18 5.37
CA ALA A 19 -23.87 -4.43 4.23
C ALA A 19 -25.03 -3.54 4.65
N LEU A 20 -25.22 -2.42 3.93
CA LEU A 20 -26.34 -1.51 4.16
C LEU A 20 -27.57 -1.99 3.39
N TYR A 21 -28.74 -1.93 4.05
CA TYR A 21 -30.01 -2.05 3.37
C TYR A 21 -30.35 -0.73 2.69
N LEU A 22 -30.52 -0.72 1.37
CA LEU A 22 -30.87 0.49 0.63
C LEU A 22 -32.36 0.49 0.27
N PRO A 23 -33.14 1.51 0.69
CA PRO A 23 -34.48 1.76 0.18
C PRO A 23 -34.46 1.88 -1.35
N ARG A 24 -35.60 1.64 -1.99
CA ARG A 24 -35.66 1.60 -3.46
C ARG A 24 -35.14 2.86 -4.13
N GLU A 25 -35.46 4.03 -3.59
CA GLU A 25 -35.03 5.33 -4.12
C GLU A 25 -33.51 5.59 -3.97
N ALA A 26 -32.85 4.82 -3.11
CA ALA A 26 -31.38 4.87 -2.92
C ALA A 26 -30.64 3.80 -3.75
N GLN A 27 -31.37 2.92 -4.45
CA GLN A 27 -30.72 1.89 -5.27
C GLN A 27 -30.28 2.46 -6.61
N PHE A 28 -29.12 2.02 -7.08
CA PHE A 28 -28.51 2.48 -8.33
C PHE A 28 -29.45 2.28 -9.55
N ASP A 29 -30.08 1.11 -9.63
CA ASP A 29 -31.05 0.80 -10.72
C ASP A 29 -32.23 1.76 -10.77
N TYR A 30 -32.71 2.24 -9.62
CA TYR A 30 -33.75 3.25 -9.57
C TYR A 30 -33.30 4.55 -10.20
N LEU A 31 -32.11 5.04 -9.85
CA LEU A 31 -31.56 6.29 -10.37
C LEU A 31 -31.26 6.21 -11.87
N VAL A 32 -30.71 5.09 -12.34
CA VAL A 32 -30.43 4.86 -13.77
C VAL A 32 -31.71 4.84 -14.62
N ASN A 33 -32.80 4.30 -14.08
CA ASN A 33 -34.07 4.16 -14.78
C ASN A 33 -35.07 5.32 -14.50
N LEU A 34 -34.61 6.38 -13.85
CA LEU A 34 -35.43 7.56 -13.59
C LEU A 34 -35.83 8.23 -14.91
N SER A 35 -37.10 8.61 -15.07
CA SER A 35 -37.62 9.24 -16.29
C SER A 35 -36.97 10.61 -16.54
N ASP A 36 -36.87 11.00 -17.82
CA ASP A 36 -36.15 12.21 -18.24
C ASP A 36 -36.77 13.52 -17.75
N ASP A 37 -38.02 13.48 -17.33
CA ASP A 37 -38.79 14.61 -16.79
C ASP A 37 -38.61 14.81 -15.28
N GLN A 38 -37.89 13.90 -14.61
CA GLN A 38 -37.59 14.03 -13.19
C GLN A 38 -36.15 14.57 -12.95
N PRO A 39 -36.00 15.52 -12.00
CA PRO A 39 -34.69 16.13 -11.71
C PRO A 39 -33.75 15.11 -11.07
N LEU A 40 -32.78 14.65 -11.85
CA LEU A 40 -31.86 13.59 -11.41
C LEU A 40 -30.96 14.06 -10.28
N GLY A 41 -30.45 15.32 -10.30
CA GLY A 41 -29.63 15.86 -9.23
C GLY A 41 -30.32 15.85 -7.86
N GLU A 42 -31.64 16.16 -7.81
CA GLU A 42 -32.43 16.08 -6.57
C GLU A 42 -32.62 14.62 -6.12
N ALA A 43 -32.87 13.72 -7.08
CA ALA A 43 -33.05 12.30 -6.79
C ALA A 43 -31.76 11.69 -6.21
N VAL A 44 -30.57 12.06 -6.71
CA VAL A 44 -29.28 11.63 -6.17
C VAL A 44 -29.05 12.21 -4.77
N ASN A 45 -29.33 13.49 -4.54
CA ASN A 45 -29.23 14.09 -3.19
C ASN A 45 -30.17 13.38 -2.19
N HIS A 46 -31.40 13.03 -2.62
CA HIS A 46 -32.32 12.26 -1.78
C HIS A 46 -31.80 10.84 -1.50
N ALA A 47 -31.27 10.16 -2.50
CA ALA A 47 -30.64 8.85 -2.34
C ALA A 47 -29.49 8.88 -1.31
N MET A 48 -28.62 9.90 -1.36
CA MET A 48 -27.55 10.08 -0.37
C MET A 48 -28.10 10.25 1.05
N THR A 49 -29.20 10.99 1.22
CA THR A 49 -29.88 11.13 2.52
C THR A 49 -30.41 9.80 3.02
N LEU A 50 -31.04 9.01 2.17
CA LEU A 50 -31.56 7.69 2.52
C LEU A 50 -30.43 6.70 2.89
N VAL A 51 -29.27 6.78 2.24
CA VAL A 51 -28.08 5.97 2.61
C VAL A 51 -27.59 6.35 4.01
N GLU A 52 -27.49 7.66 4.32
CA GLU A 52 -27.07 8.12 5.64
C GLU A 52 -28.04 7.67 6.75
N GLU A 53 -29.32 7.62 6.50
CA GLU A 53 -30.32 7.12 7.46
C GLU A 53 -30.14 5.64 7.82
N GLN A 54 -29.48 4.87 6.97
CA GLN A 54 -29.18 3.46 7.20
C GLN A 54 -27.85 3.24 7.95
N SER A 55 -27.05 4.29 8.18
CA SER A 55 -25.74 4.19 8.80
C SER A 55 -25.43 5.40 9.66
N GLU A 56 -25.39 5.20 10.98
CA GLU A 56 -24.97 6.24 11.93
C GLU A 56 -23.60 6.82 11.57
N GLN A 57 -22.67 5.98 11.11
CA GLN A 57 -21.32 6.35 10.70
C GLN A 57 -21.31 7.34 9.52
N LEU A 58 -22.28 7.28 8.62
CA LEU A 58 -22.36 8.12 7.43
C LEU A 58 -23.21 9.38 7.61
N THR A 59 -23.83 9.58 8.77
CA THR A 59 -24.71 10.73 9.02
C THR A 59 -24.01 12.06 8.77
N GLY A 60 -24.49 12.83 7.80
CA GLY A 60 -23.94 14.13 7.40
C GLY A 60 -22.64 14.07 6.59
N ILE A 61 -22.23 12.90 6.13
CA ILE A 61 -20.93 12.66 5.46
C ILE A 61 -21.05 12.72 3.93
N LEU A 62 -22.13 12.18 3.36
CA LEU A 62 -22.26 12.06 1.92
C LEU A 62 -22.55 13.42 1.26
N PRO A 63 -21.91 13.73 0.12
CA PRO A 63 -22.17 14.98 -0.59
C PRO A 63 -23.61 15.03 -1.11
N LYS A 64 -24.26 16.20 -0.97
CA LYS A 64 -25.65 16.47 -1.42
C LYS A 64 -25.69 17.71 -2.30
N SER A 65 -24.70 17.85 -3.18
CA SER A 65 -24.56 19.00 -4.08
C SER A 65 -24.73 18.63 -5.56
N TYR A 66 -25.41 17.51 -5.85
CA TYR A 66 -25.53 17.00 -7.21
C TYR A 66 -26.41 17.85 -8.13
N THR A 67 -27.21 18.75 -7.58
CA THR A 67 -27.95 19.79 -8.35
C THR A 67 -27.03 20.85 -9.00
N MET A 68 -25.73 20.85 -8.66
CA MET A 68 -24.73 21.69 -9.35
C MET A 68 -24.43 21.21 -10.78
N PHE A 69 -24.72 19.94 -11.07
CA PHE A 69 -24.45 19.32 -12.37
C PHE A 69 -25.73 19.30 -13.20
N SER A 70 -25.59 19.35 -14.51
CA SER A 70 -26.74 19.13 -15.39
C SER A 70 -27.21 17.67 -15.32
N ASP A 71 -28.50 17.44 -15.46
CA ASP A 71 -29.06 16.09 -15.47
C ASP A 71 -28.49 15.23 -16.60
N GLU A 72 -28.13 15.84 -17.75
CA GLU A 72 -27.50 15.17 -18.87
C GLU A 72 -26.12 14.58 -18.46
N LEU A 73 -25.29 15.38 -17.77
CA LEU A 73 -24.00 14.94 -17.28
C LEU A 73 -24.15 13.81 -16.23
N LEU A 74 -25.08 13.95 -15.31
CA LEU A 74 -25.35 12.93 -14.31
C LEU A 74 -25.85 11.63 -14.94
N ARG A 75 -26.71 11.69 -15.95
CA ARG A 75 -27.17 10.50 -16.70
C ARG A 75 -26.02 9.82 -17.43
N GLU A 76 -25.12 10.59 -18.03
CA GLU A 76 -23.94 10.03 -18.69
C GLU A 76 -23.03 9.32 -17.68
N LEU A 77 -22.76 9.94 -16.52
CA LEU A 77 -21.98 9.32 -15.44
C LEU A 77 -22.63 8.01 -14.95
N LEU A 78 -23.93 8.02 -14.68
CA LEU A 78 -24.65 6.80 -14.26
C LEU A 78 -24.56 5.70 -15.32
N ARG A 79 -24.64 6.03 -16.62
CA ARG A 79 -24.49 5.06 -17.71
C ARG A 79 -23.10 4.45 -17.78
N ILE A 80 -22.04 5.25 -17.52
CA ILE A 80 -20.67 4.75 -17.48
C ILE A 80 -20.50 3.70 -16.37
N PHE A 81 -21.10 3.95 -15.22
CA PHE A 81 -21.04 3.00 -14.08
C PHE A 81 -22.08 1.86 -14.19
N ASN A 82 -23.07 1.95 -15.08
CA ASN A 82 -24.05 0.90 -15.32
C ASN A 82 -23.49 -0.17 -16.27
N ASN A 83 -22.51 -0.93 -15.78
CA ASN A 83 -21.90 -2.00 -16.54
C ASN A 83 -22.21 -3.35 -15.90
N LYS A 84 -22.83 -4.26 -16.67
CA LYS A 84 -23.17 -5.62 -16.21
C LYS A 84 -21.98 -6.39 -15.64
N THR A 85 -20.76 -6.06 -16.09
CA THR A 85 -19.53 -6.64 -15.54
C THR A 85 -19.34 -6.26 -14.06
N LEU A 86 -19.83 -5.10 -13.61
CA LEU A 86 -19.75 -4.68 -12.21
C LEU A 86 -20.76 -5.43 -11.33
N ASP A 87 -21.90 -5.84 -11.88
CA ASP A 87 -22.94 -6.59 -11.15
C ASP A 87 -22.53 -8.04 -10.85
N GLU A 88 -21.67 -8.61 -11.69
CA GLU A 88 -21.18 -9.99 -11.57
C GLU A 88 -19.98 -10.12 -10.64
N ILE A 89 -19.36 -9.00 -10.27
CA ILE A 89 -18.13 -8.94 -9.50
C ILE A 89 -18.49 -8.63 -8.03
N GLY A 90 -18.13 -9.51 -7.10
CA GLY A 90 -18.47 -9.40 -5.67
C GLY A 90 -18.01 -8.09 -4.98
N GLY A 91 -18.50 -7.83 -3.77
CA GLY A 91 -18.36 -6.56 -3.05
C GLY A 91 -16.93 -6.01 -2.87
N ASP A 92 -15.89 -6.87 -2.92
CA ASP A 92 -14.48 -6.47 -2.87
C ASP A 92 -14.05 -5.57 -4.06
N VAL A 93 -14.71 -5.67 -5.20
CA VAL A 93 -14.35 -4.88 -6.40
C VAL A 93 -14.79 -3.43 -6.28
N ILE A 94 -15.93 -3.14 -5.65
CA ILE A 94 -16.38 -1.76 -5.44
C ILE A 94 -15.36 -1.02 -4.55
N GLY A 95 -14.87 -1.67 -3.48
CA GLY A 95 -13.79 -1.15 -2.65
C GLY A 95 -12.52 -0.83 -3.45
N ARG A 96 -12.09 -1.75 -4.33
CA ARG A 96 -10.92 -1.55 -5.20
C ARG A 96 -11.11 -0.43 -6.21
N ILE A 97 -12.32 -0.27 -6.76
CA ILE A 97 -12.67 0.85 -7.64
C ILE A 97 -12.57 2.17 -6.87
N TYR A 98 -13.10 2.21 -5.64
CA TYR A 98 -13.01 3.39 -4.79
C TYR A 98 -11.56 3.76 -4.48
N GLU A 99 -10.72 2.80 -4.07
CA GLU A 99 -9.28 3.01 -3.85
C GLU A 99 -8.56 3.50 -5.12
N TYR A 100 -8.93 2.98 -6.29
CA TYR A 100 -8.37 3.44 -7.56
C TYR A 100 -8.67 4.93 -7.80
N PHE A 101 -9.91 5.35 -7.61
CA PHE A 101 -10.28 6.77 -7.76
C PHE A 101 -9.60 7.64 -6.71
N LEU A 102 -9.53 7.20 -5.46
CA LEU A 102 -8.77 7.90 -4.41
C LEU A 102 -7.30 8.10 -4.81
N SER A 103 -6.64 7.08 -5.35
CA SER A 103 -5.25 7.16 -5.78
C SER A 103 -5.05 8.11 -6.97
N LYS A 104 -6.00 8.14 -7.91
CA LYS A 104 -5.99 9.08 -9.05
C LYS A 104 -6.26 10.51 -8.59
N PHE A 105 -7.20 10.70 -7.67
CA PHE A 105 -7.49 11.98 -7.06
C PHE A 105 -6.27 12.51 -6.30
N ALA A 106 -5.62 11.68 -5.50
CA ALA A 106 -4.38 12.02 -4.79
C ALA A 106 -3.29 12.53 -5.74
N LYS A 107 -3.08 11.86 -6.88
CA LYS A 107 -2.13 12.29 -7.91
C LYS A 107 -2.52 13.65 -8.53
N ALA A 108 -3.81 13.92 -8.70
CA ALA A 108 -4.31 15.14 -9.31
C ALA A 108 -4.28 16.34 -8.35
N VAL A 109 -4.52 16.13 -7.06
CA VAL A 109 -4.63 17.18 -6.01
C VAL A 109 -3.33 17.32 -5.21
N ALA A 110 -2.30 16.60 -5.56
CA ALA A 110 -1.01 16.57 -4.86
C ALA A 110 -0.31 17.94 -4.69
N SER A 111 -0.77 18.96 -5.41
CA SER A 111 -0.30 20.35 -5.30
C SER A 111 -1.08 21.18 -4.29
N ASP A 112 -2.22 20.69 -3.77
CA ASP A 112 -3.03 21.40 -2.79
C ASP A 112 -2.75 20.89 -1.38
N ASP A 113 -2.51 21.80 -0.47
CA ASP A 113 -2.11 21.53 0.93
C ASP A 113 -3.08 20.59 1.65
N GLY A 114 -2.59 19.42 2.03
CA GLY A 114 -3.18 18.61 3.10
C GLY A 114 -3.89 17.30 2.72
N VAL A 115 -3.92 16.89 1.45
CA VAL A 115 -4.49 15.57 1.06
C VAL A 115 -3.35 14.58 0.82
N PHE A 116 -3.01 13.80 1.85
CA PHE A 116 -2.01 12.74 1.75
C PHE A 116 -2.66 11.36 1.73
N PHE A 117 -2.36 10.60 0.69
CA PHE A 117 -2.74 9.18 0.62
C PHE A 117 -1.51 8.32 0.85
N THR A 118 -1.60 7.41 1.79
CA THR A 118 -0.54 6.44 2.01
C THR A 118 -0.57 5.38 0.92
N PRO A 119 0.53 5.15 0.21
CA PRO A 119 0.61 4.12 -0.82
C PRO A 119 0.27 2.73 -0.27
N LYS A 120 -0.53 1.99 -1.03
CA LYS A 120 -1.09 0.71 -0.59
C LYS A 120 -0.02 -0.32 -0.20
N SER A 121 1.10 -0.36 -0.92
CA SER A 121 2.19 -1.30 -0.63
C SER A 121 2.85 -1.02 0.73
N LEU A 122 2.99 0.27 1.13
CA LEU A 122 3.51 0.62 2.45
C LEU A 122 2.55 0.19 3.56
N VAL A 123 1.24 0.42 3.37
CA VAL A 123 0.22 0.02 4.35
C VAL A 123 0.20 -1.51 4.50
N LYS A 124 0.23 -2.25 3.40
CA LYS A 124 0.30 -3.71 3.41
C LYS A 124 1.53 -4.23 4.16
N MET A 125 2.69 -3.58 3.97
CA MET A 125 3.89 -3.96 4.71
C MET A 125 3.72 -3.77 6.21
N LEU A 126 3.12 -2.64 6.63
CA LEU A 126 2.83 -2.40 8.05
C LEU A 126 1.90 -3.49 8.61
N VAL A 127 0.80 -3.77 7.92
CA VAL A 127 -0.19 -4.79 8.33
C VAL A 127 0.44 -6.19 8.39
N ASN A 128 1.23 -6.56 7.38
CA ASN A 128 1.87 -7.86 7.30
C ASN A 128 2.87 -8.11 8.45
N VAL A 129 3.56 -7.07 8.92
CA VAL A 129 4.47 -7.19 10.06
C VAL A 129 3.73 -7.20 11.40
N LEU A 130 2.66 -6.39 11.52
CA LEU A 130 1.85 -6.33 12.74
C LEU A 130 0.96 -7.56 12.93
N GLU A 131 0.49 -8.16 11.84
CA GLU A 131 -0.42 -9.33 11.85
C GLU A 131 -1.61 -9.12 12.81
N PRO A 132 -2.44 -8.09 12.59
CA PRO A 132 -3.58 -7.82 13.48
C PRO A 132 -4.61 -8.94 13.40
N GLU A 133 -5.08 -9.40 14.55
CA GLU A 133 -6.10 -10.44 14.66
C GLU A 133 -7.37 -9.93 15.33
N GLN A 134 -7.22 -9.30 16.50
CA GLN A 134 -8.33 -8.77 17.30
C GLN A 134 -7.88 -7.67 18.23
N GLY A 135 -8.79 -6.77 18.57
CA GLY A 135 -8.56 -5.72 19.57
C GLY A 135 -8.82 -4.31 19.07
N VAL A 136 -8.30 -3.36 19.81
CA VAL A 136 -8.44 -1.92 19.55
C VAL A 136 -7.30 -1.45 18.66
N MET A 137 -7.65 -0.87 17.51
CA MET A 137 -6.71 -0.24 16.59
C MET A 137 -6.98 1.27 16.51
N LEU A 138 -5.93 2.05 16.66
CA LEU A 138 -5.93 3.50 16.50
C LEU A 138 -5.03 3.93 15.34
N ASP A 139 -5.54 4.81 14.49
CA ASP A 139 -4.76 5.67 13.60
C ASP A 139 -5.00 7.14 13.98
N PRO A 140 -4.05 7.80 14.67
CA PRO A 140 -4.23 9.18 15.14
C PRO A 140 -3.96 10.24 14.06
N ALA A 141 -3.73 9.84 12.81
CA ALA A 141 -3.57 10.69 11.63
C ALA A 141 -4.15 9.96 10.40
N CYS A 142 -5.43 9.55 10.48
CA CYS A 142 -5.97 8.48 9.64
C CYS A 142 -6.19 8.85 8.16
N GLY A 143 -6.13 10.12 7.80
CA GLY A 143 -6.32 10.54 6.42
C GLY A 143 -7.59 9.95 5.81
N SER A 144 -7.46 9.26 4.68
CA SER A 144 -8.58 8.57 4.00
C SER A 144 -8.88 7.15 4.50
N GLY A 145 -8.27 6.71 5.60
CA GLY A 145 -8.57 5.43 6.25
C GLY A 145 -7.89 4.19 5.65
N GLY A 146 -6.84 4.36 4.86
CA GLY A 146 -6.13 3.25 4.23
C GLY A 146 -5.61 2.19 5.23
N MET A 147 -5.19 2.60 6.44
CA MET A 147 -4.77 1.68 7.48
C MET A 147 -5.90 0.77 7.94
N PHE A 148 -7.11 1.30 8.12
CA PHE A 148 -8.28 0.52 8.53
C PHE A 148 -8.70 -0.49 7.48
N VAL A 149 -8.74 -0.05 6.22
CA VAL A 149 -9.14 -0.90 5.08
C VAL A 149 -8.19 -2.08 4.93
N GLN A 150 -6.89 -1.84 4.88
CA GLN A 150 -5.91 -2.93 4.73
C GLN A 150 -5.88 -3.86 5.95
N THR A 151 -6.11 -3.34 7.15
CA THR A 151 -6.26 -4.17 8.37
C THR A 151 -7.53 -5.02 8.28
N GLY A 152 -8.65 -4.46 7.85
CA GLY A 152 -9.89 -5.18 7.64
C GLY A 152 -9.74 -6.32 6.63
N ASP A 153 -9.09 -6.05 5.49
CA ASP A 153 -8.82 -7.04 4.46
C ASP A 153 -7.92 -8.17 4.99
N PHE A 154 -6.89 -7.84 5.76
CA PHE A 154 -5.99 -8.83 6.36
C PHE A 154 -6.74 -9.76 7.33
N VAL A 155 -7.54 -9.21 8.24
CA VAL A 155 -8.33 -9.99 9.21
C VAL A 155 -9.36 -10.86 8.50
N ASN A 156 -10.05 -10.33 7.50
CA ASN A 156 -11.03 -11.08 6.72
C ASN A 156 -10.39 -12.20 5.89
N ALA A 157 -9.21 -11.96 5.31
CA ALA A 157 -8.44 -12.98 4.58
C ALA A 157 -8.00 -14.14 5.48
N GLY A 158 -7.80 -13.88 6.78
CA GLY A 158 -7.57 -14.91 7.81
C GLY A 158 -8.82 -15.72 8.20
N GLY A 159 -9.94 -15.52 7.53
CA GLY A 159 -11.21 -16.22 7.78
C GLY A 159 -12.02 -15.66 8.96
N MET A 160 -11.64 -14.53 9.50
CA MET A 160 -12.35 -13.83 10.58
C MET A 160 -13.22 -12.69 10.02
N ASN A 161 -14.03 -12.07 10.86
CA ASN A 161 -14.80 -10.88 10.51
C ASN A 161 -14.20 -9.65 11.21
N ALA A 162 -13.67 -8.72 10.43
CA ALA A 162 -12.99 -7.54 10.96
C ALA A 162 -13.89 -6.70 11.90
N ASN A 163 -15.19 -6.57 11.61
CA ASN A 163 -16.10 -5.80 12.47
C ASN A 163 -16.41 -6.47 13.82
N THR A 164 -16.22 -7.77 13.94
CA THR A 164 -16.42 -8.49 15.21
C THR A 164 -15.13 -8.62 15.99
N GLN A 165 -13.99 -8.66 15.31
CA GLN A 165 -12.69 -8.83 15.94
C GLN A 165 -12.01 -7.50 16.28
N MET A 166 -12.16 -6.49 15.41
CA MET A 166 -11.46 -5.21 15.52
C MET A 166 -12.42 -4.09 15.94
N THR A 167 -11.90 -3.15 16.72
CA THR A 167 -12.54 -1.85 16.97
C THR A 167 -11.62 -0.77 16.44
N PHE A 168 -12.08 -0.04 15.40
CA PHE A 168 -11.29 0.98 14.71
C PHE A 168 -11.59 2.37 15.27
N TYR A 169 -10.54 3.10 15.61
CA TYR A 169 -10.59 4.49 16.04
C TYR A 169 -9.64 5.34 15.19
N GLY A 170 -10.08 6.51 14.77
CA GLY A 170 -9.27 7.44 14.01
C GLY A 170 -9.41 8.88 14.47
N GLN A 171 -8.34 9.65 14.30
CA GLN A 171 -8.33 11.10 14.43
C GLN A 171 -7.80 11.70 13.12
N GLU A 172 -8.50 12.68 12.58
CA GLU A 172 -8.09 13.40 11.38
C GLU A 172 -8.45 14.89 11.51
N LYS A 173 -7.45 15.75 11.48
CA LYS A 173 -7.64 17.20 11.64
C LYS A 173 -8.45 17.81 10.49
N VAL A 174 -8.26 17.33 9.26
CA VAL A 174 -8.93 17.84 8.07
C VAL A 174 -10.26 17.13 7.88
N GLU A 175 -11.38 17.85 8.05
CA GLU A 175 -12.74 17.29 7.98
C GLU A 175 -13.00 16.56 6.67
N TYR A 176 -12.55 17.09 5.54
CA TYR A 176 -12.71 16.45 4.24
C TYR A 176 -12.04 15.08 4.16
N ASN A 177 -10.83 14.93 4.71
CA ASN A 177 -10.15 13.63 4.78
C ASN A 177 -10.91 12.64 5.67
N ALA A 178 -11.46 13.11 6.79
CA ALA A 178 -12.29 12.29 7.67
C ALA A 178 -13.57 11.80 6.98
N GLN A 179 -14.20 12.63 6.14
CA GLN A 179 -15.33 12.22 5.30
C GLN A 179 -14.92 11.13 4.30
N LEU A 180 -13.78 11.31 3.62
CA LEU A 180 -13.23 10.28 2.72
C LEU A 180 -12.93 8.97 3.47
N CYS A 181 -12.42 9.05 4.71
CA CYS A 181 -12.17 7.91 5.56
C CYS A 181 -13.46 7.12 5.86
N LEU A 182 -14.50 7.81 6.30
CA LEU A 182 -15.79 7.19 6.63
C LEU A 182 -16.46 6.55 5.40
N MET A 183 -16.39 7.22 4.25
CA MET A 183 -16.88 6.66 2.99
C MET A 183 -16.07 5.42 2.58
N ASN A 184 -14.74 5.49 2.68
CA ASN A 184 -13.86 4.37 2.36
C ASN A 184 -14.15 3.14 3.25
N MET A 185 -14.28 3.36 4.54
CA MET A 185 -14.65 2.28 5.48
C MET A 185 -16.02 1.69 5.15
N ALA A 186 -17.01 2.52 4.87
CA ALA A 186 -18.36 2.06 4.53
C ALA A 186 -18.41 1.22 3.25
N VAL A 187 -17.69 1.62 2.20
CA VAL A 187 -17.58 0.87 0.94
C VAL A 187 -16.93 -0.50 1.14
N HIS A 188 -16.00 -0.61 2.08
CA HIS A 188 -15.36 -1.88 2.47
C HIS A 188 -16.13 -2.64 3.57
N GLY A 189 -17.32 -2.16 3.95
CA GLY A 189 -18.14 -2.80 4.99
C GLY A 189 -17.54 -2.75 6.38
N LEU A 190 -16.69 -1.75 6.68
CA LEU A 190 -16.04 -1.56 7.97
C LEU A 190 -16.74 -0.50 8.82
N ASN A 191 -16.80 -0.73 10.12
CA ASN A 191 -17.27 0.23 11.11
C ASN A 191 -16.09 0.84 11.88
N GLY A 192 -16.14 2.15 12.14
CA GLY A 192 -15.12 2.84 12.91
C GLY A 192 -15.64 4.13 13.53
N ARG A 193 -14.91 4.64 14.50
CA ARG A 193 -15.18 5.92 15.15
C ARG A 193 -14.09 6.91 14.79
N ILE A 194 -14.44 7.89 13.97
CA ILE A 194 -13.53 8.91 13.44
C ILE A 194 -13.94 10.26 14.00
N VAL A 195 -13.00 10.94 14.66
CA VAL A 195 -13.15 12.32 15.11
C VAL A 195 -12.38 13.24 14.18
N SER A 196 -12.95 14.39 13.84
CA SER A 196 -12.35 15.36 12.92
C SER A 196 -12.28 16.77 13.52
N GLY A 197 -11.55 17.66 12.84
CA GLY A 197 -11.40 19.05 13.24
C GLY A 197 -10.36 19.28 14.33
N ASP A 198 -10.49 20.39 15.06
CA ASP A 198 -9.49 20.81 16.06
C ASP A 198 -9.37 19.83 17.23
N GLU A 199 -10.47 19.21 17.65
CA GLU A 199 -10.47 18.18 18.70
C GLU A 199 -9.75 16.91 18.30
N ALA A 200 -9.60 16.67 16.99
CA ALA A 200 -8.83 15.57 16.42
C ALA A 200 -7.35 15.90 16.22
N ASN A 201 -6.89 17.08 16.62
CA ASN A 201 -5.47 17.40 16.57
C ASN A 201 -4.69 16.56 17.58
N SER A 202 -4.09 15.48 17.09
CA SER A 202 -3.41 14.48 17.92
C SER A 202 -2.20 15.00 18.68
N PHE A 203 -1.63 16.14 18.31
CA PHE A 203 -0.58 16.75 19.13
C PHE A 203 -1.08 17.18 20.51
N TYR A 204 -2.36 17.55 20.61
CA TYR A 204 -2.94 18.12 21.83
C TYR A 204 -4.06 17.28 22.44
N HIS A 205 -4.66 16.36 21.67
CA HIS A 205 -5.84 15.63 22.09
C HIS A 205 -5.71 14.12 21.90
N ASP A 206 -6.12 13.37 22.90
CA ASP A 206 -6.48 11.95 22.83
C ASP A 206 -8.01 11.87 22.78
N ALA A 207 -8.60 12.11 21.62
CA ALA A 207 -10.03 12.30 21.44
C ALA A 207 -10.87 11.06 21.85
N HIS A 208 -10.26 9.90 21.86
CA HIS A 208 -10.92 8.63 22.20
C HIS A 208 -10.52 8.09 23.60
N ASN A 209 -9.65 8.78 24.33
CA ASN A 209 -9.11 8.34 25.62
C ASN A 209 -8.44 6.96 25.54
N LEU A 210 -7.59 6.76 24.55
CA LEU A 210 -6.97 5.48 24.25
C LEU A 210 -5.50 5.35 24.69
N ALA A 211 -4.93 6.35 25.36
CA ALA A 211 -3.57 6.25 25.89
C ALA A 211 -3.43 5.00 26.78
N GLY A 212 -2.47 4.11 26.42
CA GLY A 212 -2.21 2.86 27.11
C GLY A 212 -3.24 1.73 26.87
N LYS A 213 -4.15 1.87 25.90
CA LYS A 213 -5.26 0.92 25.70
C LYS A 213 -5.28 0.25 24.32
N CYS A 214 -4.43 0.66 23.39
CA CYS A 214 -4.45 0.13 22.03
C CYS A 214 -3.69 -1.19 21.91
N ASP A 215 -4.31 -2.15 21.25
CA ASP A 215 -3.64 -3.38 20.81
C ASP A 215 -2.78 -3.10 19.59
N TYR A 216 -3.24 -2.21 18.71
CA TYR A 216 -2.53 -1.79 17.51
C TYR A 216 -2.58 -0.29 17.32
N VAL A 217 -1.46 0.29 16.90
CA VAL A 217 -1.36 1.66 16.40
C VAL A 217 -0.69 1.62 15.03
N MET A 218 -1.37 2.15 14.02
CA MET A 218 -0.81 2.28 12.68
C MET A 218 -1.02 3.69 12.18
N ALA A 219 0.01 4.27 11.57
CA ALA A 219 -0.10 5.63 11.06
C ALA A 219 0.92 5.95 9.95
N ASN A 220 0.55 6.90 9.11
CA ASN A 220 1.46 7.67 8.30
C ASN A 220 1.25 9.16 8.62
N PRO A 221 1.87 9.67 9.69
CA PRO A 221 1.67 11.04 10.13
C PRO A 221 2.35 12.04 9.19
N PRO A 222 1.96 13.32 9.20
CA PRO A 222 2.71 14.35 8.49
C PRO A 222 4.12 14.49 9.07
N PHE A 223 5.13 14.50 8.16
CA PHE A 223 6.55 14.57 8.55
C PHE A 223 6.99 16.01 8.79
N ASN A 224 7.95 16.18 9.70
CA ASN A 224 8.67 17.43 9.93
C ASN A 224 7.77 18.63 10.27
N VAL A 225 6.64 18.41 10.91
CA VAL A 225 5.74 19.48 11.35
C VAL A 225 6.47 20.34 12.39
N ASP A 226 6.43 21.64 12.21
CA ASP A 226 7.03 22.63 13.10
C ASP A 226 5.96 23.39 13.92
N LYS A 227 6.41 24.26 14.83
CA LYS A 227 5.57 25.20 15.61
C LYS A 227 4.49 24.54 16.48
N VAL A 228 4.74 23.31 16.92
CA VAL A 228 3.85 22.66 17.89
C VAL A 228 4.11 23.24 19.28
N LYS A 229 3.04 23.67 19.96
CA LYS A 229 3.11 24.28 21.29
C LYS A 229 3.57 23.26 22.33
N SER A 230 4.75 23.47 22.92
CA SER A 230 5.37 22.52 23.84
C SER A 230 4.57 22.31 25.13
N GLU A 231 3.95 23.38 25.65
CA GLU A 231 3.12 23.34 26.86
C GLU A 231 1.87 22.48 26.62
N SER A 232 1.16 22.70 25.52
CA SER A 232 -0.03 21.94 25.17
C SER A 232 0.28 20.45 24.89
N ALA A 233 1.40 20.18 24.20
CA ALA A 233 1.86 18.82 23.96
C ALA A 233 2.24 18.10 25.26
N SER A 234 2.88 18.81 26.21
CA SER A 234 3.19 18.26 27.53
C SER A 234 1.92 17.98 28.35
N ALA A 235 0.95 18.87 28.31
CA ALA A 235 -0.32 18.72 29.02
C ALA A 235 -1.14 17.53 28.46
N ALA A 236 -0.96 17.16 27.20
CA ALA A 236 -1.58 15.98 26.60
C ALA A 236 -1.11 14.64 27.19
N GLY A 237 0.00 14.61 27.94
CA GLY A 237 0.38 13.50 28.84
C GLY A 237 0.89 12.22 28.15
N ARG A 238 1.27 12.23 26.87
CA ARG A 238 1.69 11.05 26.11
C ARG A 238 3.18 11.07 25.70
N LEU A 239 4.03 11.57 26.59
CA LEU A 239 5.46 11.77 26.38
C LEU A 239 6.30 10.97 27.37
N PRO A 240 6.32 9.62 27.29
CA PRO A 240 7.03 8.77 28.25
C PRO A 240 8.55 9.00 28.23
N PHE A 241 9.10 9.53 27.14
CA PHE A 241 10.54 9.73 26.96
C PHE A 241 10.97 11.20 27.08
N GLY A 242 10.03 12.11 27.28
CA GLY A 242 10.25 13.56 27.36
C GLY A 242 9.95 14.30 26.07
N LEU A 243 10.15 15.62 26.10
CA LEU A 243 9.91 16.51 24.97
C LEU A 243 11.08 16.48 23.97
N PRO A 244 10.78 16.56 22.67
CA PRO A 244 11.76 16.91 21.64
C PRO A 244 12.34 18.31 21.86
N GLY A 245 13.25 18.72 20.98
CA GLY A 245 13.85 20.05 21.04
C GLY A 245 12.84 21.18 20.98
N VAL A 246 12.86 22.07 21.98
CA VAL A 246 11.98 23.24 22.11
C VAL A 246 12.77 24.52 21.89
N ASN A 247 12.25 25.42 21.07
CA ASN A 247 12.81 26.75 20.90
C ASN A 247 12.64 27.58 22.20
N ALA A 248 13.75 28.07 22.75
CA ALA A 248 13.74 28.77 24.02
C ALA A 248 12.91 30.06 24.03
N LYS A 249 12.77 30.74 22.86
CA LYS A 249 12.04 32.00 22.73
C LYS A 249 10.55 31.79 22.46
N THR A 250 10.21 30.96 21.44
CA THR A 250 8.82 30.75 21.02
C THR A 250 8.10 29.69 21.83
N LYS A 251 8.81 28.86 22.61
CA LYS A 251 8.25 27.70 23.33
C LYS A 251 7.58 26.69 22.41
N GLU A 252 8.02 26.62 21.18
CA GLU A 252 7.51 25.72 20.15
C GLU A 252 8.52 24.60 19.87
N ILE A 253 7.99 23.43 19.54
CA ILE A 253 8.76 22.28 19.08
C ILE A 253 9.07 22.50 17.61
N GLY A 254 10.36 22.46 17.25
CA GLY A 254 10.83 22.73 15.88
C GLY A 254 10.64 21.57 14.90
N ASN A 255 10.50 20.34 15.40
CA ASN A 255 10.21 19.15 14.60
C ASN A 255 9.42 18.14 15.43
N ALA A 256 8.23 17.79 14.98
CA ALA A 256 7.29 16.95 15.71
C ALA A 256 7.44 15.43 15.45
N ASN A 257 8.43 14.98 14.68
CA ASN A 257 8.57 13.54 14.38
C ASN A 257 8.65 12.70 15.67
N TYR A 258 9.39 13.15 16.67
CA TYR A 258 9.51 12.44 17.95
C TYR A 258 8.34 12.65 18.91
N LEU A 259 7.45 13.60 18.65
CA LEU A 259 6.12 13.60 19.28
C LEU A 259 5.29 12.42 18.80
N TRP A 260 5.21 12.24 17.48
CA TRP A 260 4.50 11.11 16.88
C TRP A 260 5.04 9.77 17.37
N ILE A 261 6.35 9.57 17.32
CA ILE A 261 7.01 8.35 17.77
C ILE A 261 6.67 8.05 19.24
N SER A 262 6.74 9.06 20.11
CA SER A 262 6.40 8.92 21.54
C SER A 262 4.92 8.64 21.76
N TYR A 263 4.04 9.29 21.02
CA TYR A 263 2.59 9.08 21.10
C TYR A 263 2.20 7.68 20.66
N PHE A 264 2.73 7.18 19.57
CA PHE A 264 2.45 5.81 19.10
C PHE A 264 2.84 4.78 20.14
N TYR A 265 3.97 4.96 20.80
CA TYR A 265 4.37 4.10 21.90
C TYR A 265 3.44 4.24 23.12
N ALA A 266 3.07 5.47 23.50
CA ALA A 266 2.24 5.76 24.65
C ALA A 266 0.79 5.27 24.52
N TYR A 267 0.27 5.16 23.30
CA TYR A 267 -1.06 4.58 23.04
C TYR A 267 -1.14 3.07 23.29
N LEU A 268 -0.02 2.35 23.15
CA LEU A 268 0.01 0.90 23.24
C LEU A 268 -0.26 0.42 24.68
N ASN A 269 -1.11 -0.61 24.80
CA ASN A 269 -1.23 -1.39 26.02
C ASN A 269 0.01 -2.28 26.24
N GLU A 270 0.02 -3.11 27.28
CA GLU A 270 1.17 -3.95 27.65
C GLU A 270 1.54 -5.02 26.60
N HIS A 271 0.64 -5.33 25.69
CA HIS A 271 0.81 -6.32 24.61
C HIS A 271 0.75 -5.69 23.22
N GLY A 272 0.62 -4.36 23.16
CA GLY A 272 0.36 -3.65 21.93
C GLY A 272 1.53 -3.64 20.96
N ARG A 273 1.19 -3.55 19.68
CA ARG A 273 2.12 -3.39 18.55
C ARG A 273 1.83 -2.11 17.80
N ALA A 274 2.87 -1.41 17.39
CA ALA A 274 2.76 -0.24 16.51
C ALA A 274 3.54 -0.47 15.23
N GLY A 275 3.03 0.05 14.12
CA GLY A 275 3.73 0.12 12.85
C GLY A 275 3.38 1.43 12.14
N PHE A 276 4.39 2.21 11.76
CA PHE A 276 4.16 3.52 11.17
C PHE A 276 5.27 3.93 10.20
N VAL A 277 4.90 4.85 9.33
CA VAL A 277 5.81 5.48 8.37
C VAL A 277 6.41 6.73 8.98
N MET A 278 7.70 6.95 8.77
CA MET A 278 8.39 8.14 9.25
C MET A 278 9.46 8.59 8.25
N ALA A 279 9.75 9.89 8.23
CA ALA A 279 10.86 10.42 7.46
C ALA A 279 12.18 9.72 7.80
N SER A 280 12.99 9.38 6.80
CA SER A 280 14.27 8.69 7.00
C SER A 280 15.18 9.42 7.97
N SER A 281 15.16 10.75 7.98
CA SER A 281 15.97 11.57 8.90
C SER A 281 15.69 11.33 10.38
N ALA A 282 14.51 10.82 10.73
CA ALA A 282 14.15 10.53 12.12
C ALA A 282 14.95 9.38 12.72
N THR A 283 15.48 8.46 11.89
CA THR A 283 16.22 7.29 12.36
C THR A 283 17.59 7.64 12.99
N ASP A 284 18.10 8.83 12.70
CA ASP A 284 19.41 9.27 13.17
C ASP A 284 19.45 10.76 13.60
N SER A 285 18.31 11.33 13.98
CA SER A 285 18.24 12.70 14.49
C SER A 285 19.09 12.87 15.74
N ALA A 286 19.75 14.03 15.86
CA ALA A 286 20.65 14.37 16.96
C ALA A 286 19.92 15.02 18.15
N ASN A 287 20.67 15.40 19.17
CA ASN A 287 20.24 16.17 20.34
C ASN A 287 19.10 15.50 21.13
N LYS A 288 18.03 16.23 21.44
CA LYS A 288 16.89 15.73 22.23
C LYS A 288 16.16 14.56 21.60
N ASP A 289 16.13 14.49 20.28
CA ASP A 289 15.56 13.37 19.54
C ASP A 289 16.38 12.09 19.77
N ARG A 290 17.71 12.22 19.78
CA ARG A 290 18.62 11.13 20.12
C ARG A 290 18.38 10.64 21.57
N ASP A 291 18.17 11.54 22.54
CA ASP A 291 17.91 11.17 23.93
C ASP A 291 16.58 10.40 24.08
N ILE A 292 15.56 10.80 23.32
CA ILE A 292 14.26 10.09 23.27
C ILE A 292 14.45 8.69 22.65
N ARG A 293 15.20 8.61 21.54
CA ARG A 293 15.47 7.36 20.84
C ARG A 293 16.26 6.37 21.71
N GLU A 294 17.25 6.85 22.47
CA GLU A 294 17.95 6.04 23.44
C GLU A 294 16.99 5.40 24.46
N LYS A 295 16.15 6.21 25.09
CA LYS A 295 15.17 5.71 26.06
C LYS A 295 14.18 4.70 25.45
N LEU A 296 13.74 4.97 24.23
CA LEU A 296 12.86 4.07 23.48
C LEU A 296 13.56 2.72 23.20
N VAL A 297 14.77 2.73 22.69
CA VAL A 297 15.55 1.50 22.40
C VAL A 297 15.76 0.70 23.67
N LEU A 298 16.10 1.36 24.78
CA LEU A 298 16.33 0.71 26.07
C LEU A 298 15.08 0.07 26.70
N THR A 299 13.87 0.37 26.22
CA THR A 299 12.66 -0.40 26.60
C THR A 299 12.70 -1.84 26.14
N GLY A 300 13.46 -2.14 25.08
CA GLY A 300 13.47 -3.43 24.40
C GLY A 300 12.25 -3.67 23.50
N ASP A 301 11.44 -2.66 23.23
CA ASP A 301 10.17 -2.78 22.50
C ASP A 301 10.27 -2.36 21.02
N VAL A 302 11.41 -1.79 20.59
CA VAL A 302 11.68 -1.61 19.15
C VAL A 302 11.91 -2.98 18.54
N ASP A 303 11.11 -3.36 17.54
CA ASP A 303 11.08 -4.71 16.99
C ASP A 303 11.78 -4.80 15.64
N VAL A 304 11.29 -4.03 14.66
CA VAL A 304 11.78 -4.05 13.28
C VAL A 304 11.94 -2.62 12.77
N MET A 305 12.99 -2.38 12.01
CA MET A 305 13.21 -1.14 11.27
C MET A 305 13.44 -1.45 9.79
N VAL A 306 12.70 -0.79 8.90
CA VAL A 306 12.81 -0.99 7.46
C VAL A 306 13.13 0.34 6.77
N SER A 307 14.22 0.39 5.99
CA SER A 307 14.49 1.51 5.07
C SER A 307 13.76 1.30 3.76
N VAL A 308 13.05 2.33 3.30
CA VAL A 308 12.31 2.36 2.05
C VAL A 308 12.97 3.35 1.08
N GLY A 309 13.10 2.97 -0.18
CA GLY A 309 13.69 3.81 -1.22
C GLY A 309 12.83 5.01 -1.62
N ASN A 310 13.33 5.77 -2.58
CA ASN A 310 12.62 6.89 -3.17
C ASN A 310 11.41 6.41 -4.00
N ASN A 311 10.51 7.35 -4.32
CA ASN A 311 9.39 7.15 -5.23
C ASN A 311 8.34 6.10 -4.76
N PHE A 312 8.24 5.84 -3.47
CA PHE A 312 7.13 5.04 -2.93
C PHE A 312 5.87 5.88 -2.71
N PHE A 313 5.97 7.20 -2.61
CA PHE A 313 4.82 8.09 -2.49
C PHE A 313 4.35 8.57 -3.87
N TYR A 314 3.05 8.77 -4.03
CA TYR A 314 2.46 9.23 -5.30
C TYR A 314 2.93 10.62 -5.75
N THR A 315 3.36 11.46 -4.82
CA THR A 315 3.58 12.89 -5.04
C THR A 315 4.94 13.41 -4.58
N LEU A 316 5.68 12.61 -3.83
CA LEU A 316 6.95 13.00 -3.23
C LEU A 316 8.00 11.93 -3.48
N SER A 317 9.16 12.36 -3.98
CA SER A 317 10.34 11.47 -4.11
C SER A 317 11.20 11.52 -2.85
N LEU A 318 10.60 11.19 -1.70
CA LEU A 318 11.31 11.17 -0.43
C LEU A 318 11.48 9.71 0.06
N PRO A 319 12.68 9.34 0.53
CA PRO A 319 12.86 8.08 1.22
C PRO A 319 12.20 8.14 2.60
N CYS A 320 11.67 7.01 3.04
CA CYS A 320 11.08 6.89 4.36
C CYS A 320 11.59 5.65 5.10
N SER A 321 11.21 5.52 6.34
CA SER A 321 11.45 4.34 7.16
C SER A 321 10.15 3.83 7.76
N LEU A 322 10.04 2.52 7.91
CA LEU A 322 8.97 1.88 8.65
C LEU A 322 9.51 1.46 10.02
N TRP A 323 8.80 1.87 11.06
CA TRP A 323 9.12 1.60 12.45
C TRP A 323 8.11 0.64 13.02
N PHE A 324 8.57 -0.34 13.76
CA PHE A 324 7.70 -1.30 14.42
C PHE A 324 8.06 -1.43 15.89
N PHE A 325 7.03 -1.32 16.76
CA PHE A 325 7.13 -1.58 18.19
C PHE A 325 6.33 -2.84 18.54
N ASP A 326 6.84 -3.63 19.46
CA ASP A 326 6.15 -4.78 20.03
C ASP A 326 6.44 -4.89 21.53
N LYS A 327 5.46 -4.56 22.37
CA LYS A 327 5.59 -4.67 23.82
C LYS A 327 5.52 -6.12 24.32
N ALA A 328 5.06 -7.04 23.49
CA ALA A 328 4.97 -8.46 23.77
C ALA A 328 6.05 -9.32 23.10
N LYS A 329 7.20 -8.73 22.75
CA LYS A 329 8.33 -9.48 22.18
C LYS A 329 8.71 -10.66 23.06
N ARG A 330 9.07 -11.78 22.45
CA ARG A 330 9.67 -12.91 23.15
C ARG A 330 10.92 -12.46 23.91
N LEU A 331 11.17 -13.05 25.07
CA LEU A 331 12.32 -12.67 25.92
C LEU A 331 13.65 -12.71 25.18
N GLU A 332 13.85 -13.68 24.31
CA GLU A 332 15.04 -13.83 23.47
C GLU A 332 15.25 -12.67 22.50
N ASN A 333 14.18 -11.97 22.11
CA ASN A 333 14.21 -10.82 21.18
C ASN A 333 14.18 -9.47 21.90
N LYS A 334 14.00 -9.42 23.23
CA LYS A 334 13.95 -8.14 23.98
C LYS A 334 15.24 -7.33 23.85
N ASN A 335 16.38 -7.98 23.66
CA ASN A 335 17.68 -7.34 23.46
C ASN A 335 18.09 -7.23 21.98
N ARG A 336 17.14 -7.35 21.05
CA ARG A 336 17.43 -7.42 19.62
C ARG A 336 16.47 -6.57 18.82
N VAL A 337 16.96 -6.02 17.71
CA VAL A 337 16.15 -5.31 16.68
C VAL A 337 16.52 -5.89 15.31
N LEU A 338 15.52 -6.18 14.49
CA LEU A 338 15.73 -6.56 13.10
C LEU A 338 15.81 -5.29 12.24
N PHE A 339 16.89 -5.13 11.51
CA PHE A 339 17.07 -4.10 10.50
C PHE A 339 16.96 -4.68 9.11
N ILE A 340 16.11 -4.07 8.26
CA ILE A 340 15.94 -4.45 6.86
C ILE A 340 16.20 -3.21 5.98
N ASP A 341 17.08 -3.33 5.03
CA ASP A 341 17.30 -2.31 4.01
C ASP A 341 16.61 -2.73 2.70
N ALA A 342 15.41 -2.24 2.48
CA ALA A 342 14.61 -2.53 1.30
C ALA A 342 14.69 -1.44 0.22
N ARG A 343 15.66 -0.51 0.31
CA ARG A 343 15.77 0.62 -0.62
C ARG A 343 16.00 0.22 -2.07
N ASN A 344 16.60 -0.96 -2.29
CA ASN A 344 16.90 -1.51 -3.62
C ASN A 344 16.06 -2.75 -3.96
N TYR A 345 15.03 -3.05 -3.17
CA TYR A 345 14.14 -4.19 -3.37
C TYR A 345 12.71 -3.70 -3.57
N TYR A 346 12.30 -3.56 -4.82
CA TYR A 346 10.99 -3.04 -5.21
C TYR A 346 10.72 -3.33 -6.70
N THR A 347 9.49 -3.08 -7.13
CA THR A 347 9.06 -3.09 -8.52
C THR A 347 8.80 -1.67 -8.98
N VAL A 348 9.30 -1.31 -10.16
CA VAL A 348 9.05 -0.02 -10.81
C VAL A 348 7.70 -0.08 -11.53
N VAL A 349 6.72 0.69 -11.06
CA VAL A 349 5.39 0.79 -11.69
C VAL A 349 5.40 1.80 -12.83
N ASP A 350 5.99 2.97 -12.57
CA ASP A 350 6.21 4.01 -13.57
C ASP A 350 7.46 4.85 -13.22
N ARG A 351 7.76 5.87 -14.03
CA ARG A 351 8.94 6.72 -13.84
C ARG A 351 9.02 7.41 -12.48
N THR A 352 7.92 7.52 -11.77
CA THR A 352 7.77 8.28 -10.53
C THR A 352 7.24 7.45 -9.38
N LEU A 353 6.91 6.18 -9.60
CA LEU A 353 6.31 5.31 -8.60
C LEU A 353 6.96 3.94 -8.56
N ASN A 354 7.45 3.59 -7.38
CA ASN A 354 7.89 2.26 -6.99
C ASN A 354 6.90 1.66 -5.99
N GLU A 355 6.76 0.35 -6.00
CA GLU A 355 5.98 -0.38 -5.02
C GLU A 355 6.59 -1.75 -4.72
N TRP A 356 6.13 -2.39 -3.66
CA TRP A 356 6.37 -3.82 -3.47
C TRP A 356 5.23 -4.63 -4.08
N SER A 357 5.58 -5.62 -4.90
CA SER A 357 4.63 -6.62 -5.36
C SER A 357 4.13 -7.48 -4.19
N GLU A 358 3.04 -8.23 -4.39
CA GLU A 358 2.54 -9.14 -3.36
C GLU A 358 3.60 -10.16 -2.92
N TRP A 359 4.39 -10.69 -3.83
CA TRP A 359 5.45 -11.63 -3.52
C TRP A 359 6.63 -10.97 -2.78
N GLN A 360 6.99 -9.75 -3.15
CA GLN A 360 7.99 -8.96 -2.44
C GLN A 360 7.56 -8.65 -1.00
N LEU A 361 6.29 -8.29 -0.80
CA LEU A 361 5.73 -8.09 0.54
C LEU A 361 5.79 -9.36 1.38
N LYS A 362 5.43 -10.51 0.81
CA LYS A 362 5.52 -11.83 1.48
C LYS A 362 6.97 -12.21 1.80
N ASN A 363 7.92 -11.89 0.93
CA ASN A 363 9.34 -12.13 1.16
C ASN A 363 9.88 -11.28 2.32
N LEU A 364 9.55 -9.99 2.36
CA LEU A 364 9.94 -9.11 3.47
C LEU A 364 9.31 -9.58 4.79
N GLN A 365 8.04 -9.98 4.77
CA GLN A 365 7.36 -10.57 5.92
C GLN A 365 8.04 -11.87 6.37
N ALA A 366 8.48 -12.72 5.45
CA ALA A 366 9.18 -13.95 5.75
C ALA A 366 10.49 -13.73 6.52
N ILE A 367 11.24 -12.66 6.22
CA ILE A 367 12.43 -12.28 7.00
C ILE A 367 12.04 -11.97 8.45
N VAL A 368 10.92 -11.25 8.66
CA VAL A 368 10.39 -10.95 10.00
C VAL A 368 9.95 -12.23 10.71
N HIS A 369 9.30 -13.15 10.01
CA HIS A 369 8.91 -14.45 10.59
C HIS A 369 10.13 -15.26 11.06
N LEU A 370 11.19 -15.31 10.25
CA LEU A 370 12.43 -15.97 10.64
C LEU A 370 13.08 -15.34 11.87
N TYR A 371 13.12 -13.99 11.93
CA TYR A 371 13.58 -13.27 13.11
C TYR A 371 12.77 -13.59 14.37
N ARG A 372 11.46 -13.77 14.23
CA ARG A 372 10.54 -14.14 15.32
C ARG A 372 10.59 -15.62 15.67
N GLY A 373 11.36 -16.45 14.93
CA GLY A 373 11.43 -17.89 15.12
C GLY A 373 10.18 -18.64 14.62
N GLU A 374 9.43 -18.04 13.70
CA GLU A 374 8.18 -18.57 13.13
C GLU A 374 8.46 -19.30 11.80
N GLN A 375 9.37 -20.29 11.85
CA GLN A 375 9.83 -21.03 10.67
C GLN A 375 8.69 -21.71 9.89
N ASP A 376 7.62 -22.13 10.58
CA ASP A 376 6.47 -22.76 9.93
C ASP A 376 5.76 -21.81 8.96
N LYS A 377 5.72 -20.51 9.27
CA LYS A 377 5.16 -19.48 8.37
C LYS A 377 6.03 -19.30 7.13
N TYR A 378 7.34 -19.36 7.28
CA TYR A 378 8.27 -19.37 6.15
C TYR A 378 8.02 -20.58 5.23
N LYS A 379 7.94 -21.79 5.79
CA LYS A 379 7.65 -23.02 5.03
C LYS A 379 6.29 -22.95 4.34
N SER A 380 5.31 -22.31 4.95
CA SER A 380 4.01 -22.07 4.33
C SER A 380 4.12 -21.18 3.09
N LEU A 381 4.95 -20.15 3.11
CA LEU A 381 5.22 -19.32 1.94
C LEU A 381 5.91 -20.11 0.83
N ILE A 382 6.91 -20.93 1.15
CA ILE A 382 7.55 -21.81 0.16
C ILE A 382 6.52 -22.74 -0.49
N LYS A 383 5.58 -23.28 0.29
CA LYS A 383 4.49 -24.09 -0.24
C LYS A 383 3.54 -23.29 -1.14
N GLU A 384 3.26 -22.03 -0.81
CA GLU A 384 2.50 -21.13 -1.71
C GLU A 384 3.18 -20.98 -3.05
N TYR A 385 4.49 -20.74 -3.08
CA TYR A 385 5.26 -20.66 -4.33
C TYR A 385 5.13 -21.92 -5.17
N TRP A 386 5.26 -23.10 -4.54
CA TRP A 386 5.10 -24.38 -5.23
C TRP A 386 3.67 -24.60 -5.73
N ASN A 387 2.66 -24.20 -4.99
CA ASN A 387 1.26 -24.30 -5.41
C ASN A 387 1.00 -23.42 -6.65
N ALA A 388 1.43 -22.16 -6.63
CA ALA A 388 1.28 -21.26 -7.77
C ALA A 388 2.01 -21.77 -9.02
N LEU A 389 3.20 -22.35 -8.84
CA LEU A 389 3.92 -22.98 -9.94
C LEU A 389 3.21 -24.24 -10.49
N SER A 390 2.61 -25.03 -9.60
CA SER A 390 1.83 -26.20 -10.02
C SER A 390 0.59 -25.83 -10.82
N GLU A 391 -0.11 -24.76 -10.43
CA GLU A 391 -1.24 -24.23 -11.18
C GLU A 391 -0.84 -23.79 -12.59
N HIS A 392 0.34 -23.16 -12.73
CA HIS A 392 0.89 -22.83 -14.05
C HIS A 392 1.21 -24.08 -14.88
N ALA A 393 1.87 -25.08 -14.27
CA ALA A 393 2.24 -26.32 -14.93
C ALA A 393 1.01 -27.13 -15.41
N GLU A 394 -0.06 -27.17 -14.62
CA GLU A 394 -1.32 -27.84 -14.97
C GLU A 394 -2.04 -27.16 -16.16
N ARG A 395 -1.89 -25.86 -16.30
CA ARG A 395 -2.48 -25.08 -17.39
C ARG A 395 -1.77 -25.28 -18.73
N HIS A 396 -0.50 -25.68 -18.68
CA HIS A 396 0.35 -25.83 -19.86
C HIS A 396 0.67 -27.31 -20.13
N ASP A 397 0.31 -27.82 -21.30
CA ASP A 397 0.63 -29.18 -21.73
C ASP A 397 2.11 -29.28 -22.19
N ASN A 398 3.02 -29.09 -21.23
CA ASN A 398 4.47 -29.13 -21.45
C ASN A 398 5.09 -30.22 -20.57
N THR A 399 5.66 -31.27 -21.22
CA THR A 399 6.26 -32.40 -20.52
C THR A 399 7.47 -32.02 -19.65
N ALA A 400 8.08 -30.86 -19.87
CA ALA A 400 9.17 -30.37 -19.05
C ALA A 400 8.73 -30.16 -17.57
N TRP A 401 7.44 -29.86 -17.34
CA TRP A 401 6.86 -29.71 -15.99
C TRP A 401 6.74 -31.03 -15.21
N GLN A 402 6.98 -32.17 -15.85
CA GLN A 402 6.87 -33.50 -15.22
C GLN A 402 8.17 -33.96 -14.54
N ASP A 403 9.20 -33.10 -14.46
CA ASP A 403 10.45 -33.41 -13.75
C ASP A 403 10.17 -33.62 -12.25
N ARG A 404 10.55 -34.78 -11.71
CA ARG A 404 10.37 -35.12 -10.29
C ARG A 404 11.35 -34.40 -9.37
N GLU A 405 12.44 -33.88 -9.93
CA GLU A 405 13.46 -33.10 -9.22
C GLU A 405 13.36 -31.61 -9.59
N MET A 406 12.13 -31.10 -9.72
CA MET A 406 11.89 -29.70 -10.04
C MET A 406 12.50 -28.78 -8.96
N THR A 407 13.20 -27.75 -9.40
CA THR A 407 13.66 -26.63 -8.57
C THR A 407 13.14 -25.33 -9.17
N PHE A 408 13.18 -24.24 -8.41
CA PHE A 408 12.76 -22.93 -8.94
C PHE A 408 13.63 -22.47 -10.12
N GLU A 409 14.94 -22.80 -10.13
CA GLU A 409 15.84 -22.48 -11.23
C GLU A 409 15.49 -23.27 -12.51
N LYS A 410 15.16 -24.55 -12.38
CA LYS A 410 14.68 -25.36 -13.51
C LYS A 410 13.35 -24.81 -14.04
N ALA A 411 12.43 -24.46 -13.15
CA ALA A 411 11.16 -23.86 -13.50
C ALA A 411 11.36 -22.53 -14.25
N LEU A 412 12.29 -21.69 -13.81
CA LEU A 412 12.65 -20.44 -14.50
C LEU A 412 13.11 -20.72 -15.94
N GLY A 413 13.95 -21.73 -16.14
CA GLY A 413 14.41 -22.13 -17.50
C GLY A 413 13.27 -22.61 -18.42
N ILE A 414 12.25 -23.30 -17.86
CA ILE A 414 11.06 -23.69 -18.62
C ILE A 414 10.24 -22.45 -18.99
N LEU A 415 10.00 -21.54 -18.05
CA LEU A 415 9.26 -20.30 -18.26
C LEU A 415 9.96 -19.39 -19.30
N ASP A 416 11.30 -19.32 -19.30
CA ASP A 416 12.07 -18.60 -20.32
C ASP A 416 11.82 -19.17 -21.73
N SER A 417 11.73 -20.50 -21.83
CA SER A 417 11.46 -21.18 -23.10
C SER A 417 10.02 -20.95 -23.56
N GLU A 418 9.05 -20.95 -22.65
CA GLU A 418 7.64 -20.66 -22.93
C GLU A 418 7.46 -19.20 -23.36
N GLU A 419 8.08 -18.24 -22.65
CA GLU A 419 8.09 -16.82 -23.02
C GLU A 419 8.63 -16.62 -24.44
N ALA A 420 9.78 -17.22 -24.78
CA ALA A 420 10.38 -17.11 -26.10
C ALA A 420 9.45 -17.69 -27.20
N SER A 421 8.78 -18.81 -26.90
CA SER A 421 7.84 -19.46 -27.80
C SER A 421 6.61 -18.60 -28.08
N TYR A 422 5.99 -18.02 -27.01
CA TYR A 422 4.84 -17.11 -27.16
C TYR A 422 5.22 -15.85 -27.94
N LYS A 423 6.35 -15.22 -27.63
CA LYS A 423 6.81 -14.01 -28.33
C LYS A 423 7.02 -14.27 -29.82
N LYS A 424 7.63 -15.41 -30.16
CA LYS A 424 7.85 -15.82 -31.55
C LYS A 424 6.51 -16.04 -32.27
N TYR A 425 5.61 -16.81 -31.66
CA TYR A 425 4.29 -17.12 -32.24
C TYR A 425 3.45 -15.86 -32.45
N ILE A 426 3.36 -14.99 -31.47
CA ILE A 426 2.63 -13.71 -31.56
C ILE A 426 3.17 -12.88 -32.73
N LYS A 427 4.49 -12.77 -32.87
CA LYS A 427 5.12 -12.03 -33.98
C LYS A 427 4.75 -12.62 -35.34
N GLU A 428 4.79 -13.93 -35.50
CA GLU A 428 4.40 -14.63 -36.74
C GLU A 428 2.93 -14.36 -37.08
N GLN A 429 2.02 -14.38 -36.09
CA GLN A 429 0.60 -14.08 -36.30
C GLN A 429 0.37 -12.61 -36.65
N GLN A 430 1.08 -11.67 -36.01
CA GLN A 430 1.04 -10.26 -36.35
C GLN A 430 1.50 -9.98 -37.79
N ASP A 431 2.55 -10.64 -38.25
CA ASP A 431 3.02 -10.51 -39.61
C ASP A 431 2.04 -11.13 -40.64
N THR A 432 1.35 -12.21 -40.26
CA THR A 432 0.27 -12.80 -41.04
C THR A 432 -0.93 -11.85 -41.12
N LEU A 433 -1.32 -11.23 -40.01
CA LEU A 433 -2.40 -10.26 -39.94
C LEU A 433 -2.21 -9.06 -40.86
N LYS A 434 -0.96 -8.57 -40.99
CA LYS A 434 -0.62 -7.47 -41.92
C LYS A 434 -0.87 -7.84 -43.38
N LYS A 435 -0.74 -9.12 -43.75
CA LYS A 435 -0.90 -9.63 -45.12
C LYS A 435 -2.34 -10.06 -45.43
N THR A 436 -3.15 -10.30 -44.44
CA THR A 436 -4.54 -10.79 -44.56
C THR A 436 -5.50 -9.69 -45.00
N LYS A 437 -6.37 -9.97 -45.99
CA LYS A 437 -7.31 -8.98 -46.55
C LYS A 437 -8.76 -9.16 -46.05
N GLY A 438 -9.20 -10.40 -45.75
CA GLY A 438 -10.55 -10.72 -45.32
C GLY A 438 -10.85 -10.18 -43.91
N LYS A 439 -12.02 -9.56 -43.69
CA LYS A 439 -12.41 -9.02 -42.37
C LYS A 439 -12.55 -10.14 -41.33
N LYS A 440 -13.24 -11.23 -41.69
CA LYS A 440 -13.44 -12.38 -40.81
C LYS A 440 -12.12 -13.01 -40.40
N ASP A 441 -11.20 -13.24 -41.34
CA ASP A 441 -9.90 -13.84 -41.10
C ASP A 441 -9.02 -12.92 -40.23
N LYS A 442 -9.16 -11.59 -40.39
CA LYS A 442 -8.48 -10.62 -39.53
C LYS A 442 -9.00 -10.66 -38.11
N ASP A 443 -10.33 -10.78 -37.93
CA ASP A 443 -10.94 -10.83 -36.61
C ASP A 443 -10.56 -12.14 -35.88
N GLU A 444 -10.48 -13.26 -36.57
CA GLU A 444 -9.97 -14.54 -36.05
C GLU A 444 -8.49 -14.45 -35.64
N LEU A 445 -7.63 -13.86 -36.46
CA LEU A 445 -6.22 -13.66 -36.13
C LEU A 445 -6.01 -12.72 -34.94
N LYS A 446 -6.79 -11.66 -34.83
CA LYS A 446 -6.75 -10.77 -33.65
C LYS A 446 -7.13 -11.51 -32.38
N ALA A 447 -8.15 -12.38 -32.42
CA ALA A 447 -8.55 -13.20 -31.29
C ALA A 447 -7.44 -14.18 -30.87
N ILE A 448 -6.76 -14.81 -31.83
CA ILE A 448 -5.62 -15.70 -31.57
C ILE A 448 -4.45 -14.91 -30.95
N ILE A 449 -4.12 -13.74 -31.48
CA ILE A 449 -3.06 -12.88 -30.93
C ILE A 449 -3.39 -12.50 -29.49
N ALA A 450 -4.60 -11.99 -29.24
CA ALA A 450 -5.02 -11.58 -27.90
C ALA A 450 -4.99 -12.74 -26.89
N ALA A 451 -5.39 -13.95 -27.29
CA ALA A 451 -5.31 -15.13 -26.43
C ALA A 451 -3.85 -15.48 -26.09
N ASN A 452 -2.94 -15.43 -27.06
CA ASN A 452 -1.52 -15.71 -26.78
C ASN A 452 -0.81 -14.58 -26.02
N GLU A 453 -1.23 -13.33 -26.20
CA GLU A 453 -0.76 -12.21 -25.38
C GLU A 453 -1.20 -12.39 -23.91
N ALA A 454 -2.40 -12.90 -23.67
CA ALA A 454 -2.87 -13.21 -22.32
C ALA A 454 -2.06 -14.37 -21.68
N GLU A 455 -1.76 -15.43 -22.43
CA GLU A 455 -0.91 -16.52 -21.94
C GLU A 455 0.54 -16.06 -21.70
N LEU A 456 1.07 -15.20 -22.55
CA LEU A 456 2.39 -14.59 -22.35
C LEU A 456 2.40 -13.74 -21.07
N ALA A 457 1.37 -12.93 -20.84
CA ALA A 457 1.26 -12.13 -19.61
C ALA A 457 1.24 -13.01 -18.37
N TYR A 458 0.45 -14.09 -18.38
CA TYR A 458 0.39 -15.06 -17.27
C TYR A 458 1.74 -15.76 -17.05
N THR A 459 2.45 -16.14 -18.12
CA THR A 459 3.80 -16.73 -18.04
C THR A 459 4.79 -15.74 -17.43
N LEU A 460 4.73 -14.45 -17.79
CA LEU A 460 5.59 -13.40 -17.22
C LEU A 460 5.30 -13.18 -15.73
N GLU A 461 4.03 -13.16 -15.33
CA GLU A 461 3.65 -13.06 -13.91
C GLU A 461 4.18 -14.24 -13.09
N THR A 462 4.08 -15.47 -13.63
CA THR A 462 4.64 -16.67 -13.01
C THR A 462 6.17 -16.60 -12.92
N LYS A 463 6.82 -16.10 -13.97
CA LYS A 463 8.27 -15.90 -14.01
C LYS A 463 8.73 -14.90 -12.94
N ASP A 464 8.04 -13.79 -12.76
CA ASP A 464 8.32 -12.82 -11.71
C ASP A 464 8.17 -13.45 -10.33
N MET A 465 7.12 -14.23 -10.11
CA MET A 465 6.92 -14.99 -8.88
C MET A 465 8.06 -15.97 -8.60
N VAL A 466 8.52 -16.73 -9.62
CA VAL A 466 9.63 -17.69 -9.47
C VAL A 466 10.94 -16.95 -9.16
N ASN A 467 11.20 -15.80 -9.77
CA ASN A 467 12.36 -14.97 -9.43
C ASN A 467 12.36 -14.54 -7.97
N GLU A 468 11.18 -14.17 -7.44
CA GLU A 468 11.03 -13.82 -6.02
C GLU A 468 11.24 -15.04 -5.11
N ALA A 469 10.81 -16.23 -5.51
CA ALA A 469 11.07 -17.47 -4.78
C ALA A 469 12.59 -17.79 -4.74
N ILE A 470 13.29 -17.64 -5.87
CA ILE A 470 14.74 -17.81 -5.96
C ILE A 470 15.46 -16.77 -5.10
N TRP A 471 15.02 -15.50 -5.16
CA TRP A 471 15.59 -14.44 -4.35
C TRP A 471 15.53 -14.77 -2.86
N LEU A 472 14.40 -15.27 -2.36
CA LEU A 472 14.21 -15.63 -0.96
C LEU A 472 15.02 -16.87 -0.57
N THR A 473 14.90 -17.96 -1.35
CA THR A 473 15.52 -19.25 -1.04
C THR A 473 17.03 -19.23 -1.19
N SER A 474 17.58 -18.39 -2.06
CA SER A 474 19.04 -18.20 -2.17
C SER A 474 19.67 -17.63 -0.89
N LYS A 475 18.87 -16.94 -0.06
CA LYS A 475 19.33 -16.30 1.18
C LYS A 475 19.06 -17.14 2.43
N PHE A 476 17.91 -17.81 2.49
CA PHE A 476 17.45 -18.48 3.71
C PHE A 476 17.19 -19.98 3.51
N GLY A 477 17.46 -20.53 2.32
CA GLY A 477 17.20 -21.94 1.99
C GLY A 477 15.71 -22.28 1.89
N LEU A 478 15.42 -23.50 1.53
CA LEU A 478 14.03 -24.01 1.46
C LEU A 478 13.42 -24.22 2.85
N ASP A 479 14.24 -24.54 3.84
CA ASP A 479 13.78 -24.80 5.21
C ASP A 479 13.62 -23.53 6.06
N GLY A 480 14.22 -22.42 5.64
CA GLY A 480 14.12 -21.14 6.31
C GLY A 480 14.96 -21.05 7.58
N GLU A 481 16.24 -20.86 7.45
CA GLU A 481 17.13 -20.53 8.56
C GLU A 481 17.49 -19.05 8.49
N TYR A 482 17.24 -18.32 9.57
CA TYR A 482 17.64 -16.91 9.63
C TYR A 482 19.16 -16.80 9.61
N GLN A 483 19.63 -15.92 8.77
CA GLN A 483 21.02 -15.42 8.79
C GLN A 483 21.05 -13.95 8.40
N ASP A 484 22.04 -13.24 8.90
CA ASP A 484 22.31 -11.87 8.44
C ASP A 484 22.72 -11.90 6.96
N VAL A 485 22.12 -11.01 6.16
CA VAL A 485 22.41 -10.90 4.72
C VAL A 485 22.95 -9.51 4.43
N LEU A 486 24.20 -9.44 3.98
CA LEU A 486 24.86 -8.16 3.63
C LEU A 486 23.99 -7.34 2.68
N GLY A 487 23.81 -6.07 3.03
CA GLY A 487 23.01 -5.14 2.24
C GLY A 487 21.49 -5.34 2.31
N LEU A 488 21.00 -6.34 3.05
CA LEU A 488 19.56 -6.62 3.15
C LEU A 488 19.07 -6.60 4.59
N CYS A 489 19.55 -7.48 5.46
CA CYS A 489 19.02 -7.59 6.81
C CYS A 489 20.09 -7.99 7.83
N LYS A 490 19.91 -7.49 9.06
CA LYS A 490 20.74 -7.87 10.21
C LYS A 490 19.94 -7.77 11.51
N ILE A 491 20.12 -8.73 12.40
CA ILE A 491 19.70 -8.64 13.79
C ILE A 491 20.84 -7.99 14.59
N ALA A 492 20.58 -6.82 15.18
CA ALA A 492 21.53 -6.14 16.05
C ALA A 492 21.06 -6.17 17.51
N THR A 493 21.98 -6.30 18.43
CA THR A 493 21.72 -6.19 19.87
C THR A 493 21.62 -4.74 20.29
N ILE A 494 21.00 -4.47 21.45
CA ILE A 494 20.93 -3.11 22.04
C ILE A 494 22.35 -2.57 22.29
N ASP A 495 23.32 -3.42 22.64
CA ASP A 495 24.72 -3.02 22.82
C ASP A 495 25.31 -2.51 21.50
N GLU A 496 25.15 -3.25 20.40
CA GLU A 496 25.58 -2.81 19.06
C GLU A 496 24.90 -1.49 18.64
N ILE A 497 23.61 -1.31 19.00
CA ILE A 497 22.85 -0.09 18.71
C ILE A 497 23.40 1.08 19.55
N SER A 498 23.74 0.84 20.81
CA SER A 498 24.39 1.81 21.70
C SER A 498 25.74 2.30 21.15
N GLU A 499 26.57 1.38 20.64
CA GLU A 499 27.86 1.71 20.01
C GLU A 499 27.70 2.63 18.78
N LYS A 500 26.56 2.56 18.11
CA LYS A 500 26.19 3.43 16.97
C LYS A 500 25.32 4.64 17.40
N ASN A 501 25.51 5.09 18.65
CA ASN A 501 24.81 6.27 19.19
C ASN A 501 23.28 6.17 19.06
N TYR A 502 22.72 4.96 19.23
CA TYR A 502 21.30 4.64 19.10
C TYR A 502 20.68 5.00 17.74
N SER A 503 21.48 5.03 16.68
CA SER A 503 20.95 5.12 15.32
C SER A 503 20.04 3.93 15.03
N LEU A 504 18.89 4.18 14.40
CA LEU A 504 17.96 3.14 13.93
C LEU A 504 17.92 3.07 12.40
N THR A 505 18.96 3.57 11.74
CA THR A 505 19.11 3.53 10.28
C THR A 505 19.59 2.14 9.84
N PRO A 506 18.78 1.35 9.12
CA PRO A 506 19.13 -0.02 8.74
C PRO A 506 20.47 -0.15 8.02
N SER A 507 20.83 0.76 7.11
CA SER A 507 22.09 0.72 6.38
C SER A 507 23.32 0.83 7.26
N ALA A 508 23.19 1.33 8.51
CA ALA A 508 24.29 1.35 9.48
C ALA A 508 24.66 -0.04 10.02
N TYR A 509 23.77 -1.02 9.84
CA TYR A 509 23.91 -2.38 10.40
C TYR A 509 24.10 -3.45 9.32
N VAL A 510 23.34 -3.37 8.22
CA VAL A 510 23.32 -4.44 7.20
C VAL A 510 24.58 -4.51 6.34
N GLY A 511 25.44 -3.48 6.38
CA GLY A 511 26.62 -3.39 5.53
C GLY A 511 26.28 -3.09 4.06
N VAL A 512 27.25 -3.31 3.20
CA VAL A 512 27.11 -3.11 1.75
C VAL A 512 27.20 -4.48 1.09
N ALA A 513 26.22 -4.83 0.25
CA ALA A 513 26.30 -6.03 -0.57
C ALA A 513 27.53 -5.92 -1.48
N GLU A 514 28.27 -7.02 -1.62
CA GLU A 514 29.29 -7.11 -2.66
C GLU A 514 28.59 -6.91 -4.00
N VAL A 515 29.00 -5.89 -4.74
CA VAL A 515 28.57 -5.72 -6.11
C VAL A 515 29.26 -6.84 -6.88
N GLU A 516 28.50 -7.80 -7.42
CA GLU A 516 29.05 -8.73 -8.39
C GLU A 516 29.69 -7.88 -9.50
N ASP A 517 30.98 -8.08 -9.70
CA ASP A 517 31.70 -7.46 -10.80
C ASP A 517 31.07 -8.00 -12.09
N ASP A 518 30.26 -7.16 -12.74
CA ASP A 518 29.59 -7.51 -14.00
C ASP A 518 30.60 -7.72 -15.14
N GLY A 519 31.92 -7.61 -14.85
CA GLY A 519 33.00 -7.76 -15.80
C GLY A 519 33.07 -6.66 -16.85
N VAL A 520 32.25 -5.63 -16.73
CA VAL A 520 32.23 -4.47 -17.63
C VAL A 520 33.29 -3.47 -17.19
N ASP A 521 34.27 -3.20 -18.02
CA ASP A 521 35.25 -2.15 -17.76
C ASP A 521 34.56 -0.79 -17.57
N PHE A 522 34.82 -0.14 -16.45
CA PHE A 522 34.20 1.16 -16.12
C PHE A 522 34.41 2.19 -17.23
N ASN A 523 35.57 2.22 -17.86
CA ASN A 523 35.88 3.17 -18.92
C ASN A 523 35.13 2.84 -20.21
N GLU A 524 34.93 1.56 -20.51
CA GLU A 524 34.15 1.09 -21.66
C GLU A 524 32.69 1.48 -21.47
N ARG A 525 32.12 1.22 -20.30
CA ARG A 525 30.74 1.60 -19.98
C ARG A 525 30.53 3.12 -19.95
N MET A 526 31.47 3.87 -19.40
CA MET A 526 31.42 5.34 -19.45
C MET A 526 31.50 5.88 -20.87
N SER A 527 32.26 5.24 -21.75
CA SER A 527 32.36 5.62 -23.16
C SER A 527 31.04 5.38 -23.91
N GLU A 528 30.37 4.25 -23.65
CA GLU A 528 29.03 3.93 -24.18
C GLU A 528 28.00 4.96 -23.71
N ILE A 529 27.94 5.24 -22.40
CA ILE A 529 27.02 6.24 -21.82
C ILE A 529 27.28 7.64 -22.42
N HIS A 530 28.53 8.03 -22.62
CA HIS A 530 28.88 9.30 -23.27
C HIS A 530 28.41 9.34 -24.73
N ALA A 531 28.54 8.25 -25.45
CA ALA A 531 28.05 8.14 -26.84
C ALA A 531 26.52 8.24 -26.90
N GLU A 532 25.83 7.52 -26.02
CA GLU A 532 24.35 7.55 -25.92
C GLU A 532 23.83 8.94 -25.52
N LEU A 533 24.45 9.60 -24.55
CA LEU A 533 24.13 10.97 -24.16
C LEU A 533 24.31 11.96 -25.31
N SER A 534 25.38 11.79 -26.08
CA SER A 534 25.66 12.64 -27.24
C SER A 534 24.60 12.45 -28.36
N GLN A 535 24.18 11.21 -28.58
CA GLN A 535 23.12 10.87 -29.53
C GLN A 535 21.77 11.46 -29.08
N LEU A 536 21.37 11.24 -27.82
CA LEU A 536 20.12 11.75 -27.25
C LEU A 536 20.07 13.29 -27.29
N ASN A 537 21.21 13.96 -27.05
CA ASN A 537 21.30 15.41 -27.14
C ASN A 537 21.15 15.89 -28.60
N ALA A 538 21.70 15.17 -29.56
CA ALA A 538 21.51 15.49 -30.99
C ALA A 538 20.05 15.33 -31.41
N GLU A 539 19.38 14.25 -31.00
CA GLU A 539 17.96 13.99 -31.23
C GLU A 539 17.08 15.06 -30.59
N ALA A 540 17.37 15.44 -29.34
CA ALA A 540 16.66 16.51 -28.63
C ALA A 540 16.77 17.86 -29.35
N ASN A 541 17.95 18.21 -29.90
CA ASN A 541 18.17 19.44 -30.67
C ASN A 541 17.40 19.42 -31.99
N VAL A 542 17.31 18.30 -32.68
CA VAL A 542 16.50 18.14 -33.90
C VAL A 542 15.02 18.36 -33.57
N LEU A 543 14.51 17.69 -32.53
CA LEU A 543 13.12 17.83 -32.09
C LEU A 543 12.78 19.26 -31.70
N MET A 544 13.68 19.93 -30.97
CA MET A 544 13.51 21.34 -30.60
C MET A 544 13.43 22.23 -31.84
N SER A 545 14.26 21.96 -32.85
CA SER A 545 14.25 22.71 -34.12
C SER A 545 12.94 22.53 -34.90
N GLU A 546 12.39 21.30 -34.88
CA GLU A 546 11.09 20.98 -35.48
C GLU A 546 9.95 21.69 -34.77
N ILE A 547 9.92 21.66 -33.42
CA ILE A 547 8.92 22.36 -32.60
C ILE A 547 8.98 23.88 -32.87
N MET A 548 10.16 24.48 -32.93
CA MET A 548 10.32 25.91 -33.22
C MET A 548 9.80 26.25 -34.60
N LYS A 549 10.04 25.41 -35.59
CA LYS A 549 9.56 25.61 -36.96
C LYS A 549 8.03 25.49 -37.08
N GLU A 550 7.43 24.55 -36.34
CA GLU A 550 5.98 24.45 -36.26
C GLU A 550 5.34 25.60 -35.52
N TRP A 551 5.98 26.09 -34.44
CA TRP A 551 5.55 27.28 -33.72
C TRP A 551 5.56 28.55 -34.59
N GLU A 552 6.60 28.74 -35.40
CA GLU A 552 6.68 29.86 -36.38
C GLU A 552 5.57 29.77 -37.43
N THR A 553 5.23 28.58 -37.90
CA THR A 553 4.14 28.34 -38.87
C THR A 553 2.73 28.59 -38.27
N LEU A 554 2.56 28.38 -36.99
CA LEU A 554 1.30 28.66 -36.28
C LEU A 554 1.11 30.15 -35.99
N ASN A 555 2.18 30.88 -35.75
CA ASN A 555 2.15 32.34 -35.48
C ASN A 555 2.08 33.21 -36.74
N THR A 556 2.22 32.64 -37.94
CA THR A 556 2.13 33.34 -39.22
C THR A 556 0.77 33.16 -39.92
N LYS A 557 -0.20 32.55 -39.27
CA LYS A 557 -1.62 32.51 -39.66
C LYS A 557 -2.47 33.38 -38.71
#